data_e0100db9d2e1d0b3c50e4cd84ecf989e
#
_entry.id   e0100db9d2e1d0b3c50e4cd84ecf989e
#
_cell.length_a   1.000
_cell.length_b   1.000
_cell.length_c   1.000
_cell.angle_alpha   90.00
_cell.angle_beta   90.00
_cell.angle_gamma   90.00
#
_symmetry.space_group_name_H-M   'P 1'
#
loop_
_entity.id
_entity.type
_entity.pdbx_description
1 polymer ?
#
loop_
_entity_poly.entity_id
_entity_poly.type
_entity_poly.pdbx_seq_one_letter_code
_entity_poly.pdbx_strand_id
1 'polypeptide(L)'
;MISRRNFIKVNGITTAGIGMGLRPTWFANKLVKFESLRPKLTDRKFTSEAVEAKIKSIKATIKDPELAWLFENCYPNTLDTTVNYSEANGHPDTFVITGDINAMWMRDSSAQVWPYMPLIKSDMRLKNVIKGVINRQAKYILIDPYANAFNFGPTGSEWDSDNTTMKPELHERKFEIDSLCYPVRLAYNYWKISGDSSFFDENWQKAGKLIVQTFKQQQRKHDLGPYHFQRKTEVSTDTAPLGGYGNPVKPVGLICSVFRPSDDATIYPFLVPSNYFAVVSLNQMAEMYHDIAKDHVVADECKALATEVHIALQKYASAQHPIYGKVLAFEVDGFGNQLFMDDANVPSLLALPYLGAMAEQDPLYQNTRRLILSYDNPYFFKGKAAEGIGGPHVGLNYIWPMSIIIRALTSTDKAEIKTCISWLRSTHAGTGFMHESFNKDNAADFTRKWFAWANTLFGELIIKTHQNHPDILASSF
;
A
#
# COMPACT_ATOMS: atom_id res chain seq x y z
N MET A 1 -2.66 22.03 -19.98
CA MET A 1 -1.64 21.42 -19.10
C MET A 1 -1.83 22.01 -17.70
N ILE A 2 -2.50 21.31 -16.81
CA ILE A 2 -2.68 21.74 -15.43
C ILE A 2 -1.82 20.81 -14.59
N SER A 3 -0.66 21.35 -14.15
CA SER A 3 0.24 20.68 -13.21
C SER A 3 -0.53 20.42 -11.90
N ARG A 4 -0.29 19.26 -11.27
CA ARG A 4 -0.86 18.82 -9.98
C ARG A 4 -0.78 19.87 -8.85
N ARG A 5 0.00 20.94 -8.99
CA ARG A 5 0.16 22.05 -8.05
C ARG A 5 -0.89 23.16 -8.16
N ASN A 6 -1.70 23.23 -9.22
CA ASN A 6 -2.61 24.39 -9.42
C ASN A 6 -4.04 24.18 -8.89
N PHE A 7 -4.31 23.08 -8.17
CA PHE A 7 -5.64 22.83 -7.59
C PHE A 7 -5.86 23.45 -6.20
N ILE A 8 -4.87 24.13 -5.62
CA ILE A 8 -4.95 24.72 -4.28
C ILE A 8 -4.98 26.24 -4.35
N LYS A 9 -5.96 26.84 -4.99
CA LYS A 9 -6.34 28.23 -4.74
C LYS A 9 -7.74 28.48 -5.30
N VAL A 10 -8.76 28.39 -4.49
CA VAL A 10 -9.96 29.26 -4.49
C VAL A 10 -10.88 28.81 -3.35
N ASN A 11 -11.08 29.67 -2.41
CA ASN A 11 -12.26 30.14 -1.71
C ASN A 11 -12.03 30.32 -0.21
N GLY A 12 -11.45 31.46 0.12
CA GLY A 12 -11.71 32.13 1.38
C GLY A 12 -12.84 33.12 1.16
N ILE A 13 -13.93 32.99 1.87
CA ILE A 13 -14.90 34.09 2.05
C ILE A 13 -14.99 34.41 3.52
N THR A 14 -14.46 35.57 3.87
CA THR A 14 -14.64 36.29 5.13
C THR A 14 -16.06 36.87 5.19
N THR A 15 -16.75 36.64 6.30
CA THR A 15 -17.83 37.56 6.73
C THR A 15 -17.69 37.84 8.22
N ALA A 16 -17.41 39.12 8.50
CA ALA A 16 -17.53 39.73 9.80
C ALA A 16 -18.99 40.09 10.07
N GLY A 17 -19.46 39.88 11.28
CA GLY A 17 -20.78 40.35 11.71
C GLY A 17 -20.86 40.45 13.24
N ILE A 18 -21.07 41.66 13.68
CA ILE A 18 -21.12 42.19 15.04
C ILE A 18 -22.45 41.85 15.73
N GLY A 19 -22.40 41.54 17.04
CA GLY A 19 -23.36 42.14 17.96
C GLY A 19 -24.31 41.30 18.79
N MET A 20 -24.03 41.21 20.07
CA MET A 20 -24.91 41.31 21.25
C MET A 20 -26.12 40.37 21.42
N GLY A 21 -26.13 39.72 22.57
CA GLY A 21 -27.36 39.19 23.20
C GLY A 21 -27.21 37.89 23.97
N LEU A 22 -26.74 37.95 25.23
CA LEU A 22 -26.76 36.83 26.19
C LEU A 22 -28.20 36.38 26.49
N ARG A 23 -28.58 35.19 26.06
CA ARG A 23 -29.58 34.36 26.68
C ARG A 23 -29.03 32.94 26.85
N PRO A 24 -29.23 32.29 27.97
CA PRO A 24 -28.79 30.91 28.14
C PRO A 24 -29.73 30.03 27.30
N THR A 25 -29.30 29.73 26.07
CA THR A 25 -29.93 28.71 25.26
C THR A 25 -29.42 27.36 25.73
N TRP A 26 -30.32 26.54 26.22
CA TRP A 26 -30.17 25.11 26.42
C TRP A 26 -29.51 24.53 25.16
N PHE A 27 -28.27 24.05 25.27
CA PHE A 27 -27.65 23.24 24.24
C PHE A 27 -28.42 21.92 24.18
N ALA A 28 -29.46 21.89 23.37
CA ALA A 28 -29.94 20.64 22.83
C ALA A 28 -28.75 20.04 22.09
N ASN A 29 -28.17 18.98 22.60
CA ASN A 29 -27.22 18.12 21.87
C ASN A 29 -27.93 17.70 20.56
N LYS A 30 -27.74 18.46 19.48
CA LYS A 30 -28.09 17.99 18.16
C LYS A 30 -27.24 16.73 17.97
N LEU A 31 -27.86 15.57 18.08
CA LEU A 31 -27.28 14.31 17.64
C LEU A 31 -26.83 14.54 16.20
N VAL A 32 -25.52 14.65 16.00
CA VAL A 32 -24.93 14.73 14.65
C VAL A 32 -25.29 13.44 13.98
N LYS A 33 -26.19 13.48 13.01
CA LYS A 33 -26.59 12.31 12.25
C LYS A 33 -25.55 12.09 11.15
N PHE A 34 -24.75 11.06 11.28
CA PHE A 34 -23.82 10.64 10.27
C PHE A 34 -24.56 9.85 9.19
N GLU A 35 -24.76 10.47 8.01
CA GLU A 35 -25.38 9.81 6.86
C GLU A 35 -24.29 9.11 6.04
N SER A 36 -24.59 7.89 5.56
CA SER A 36 -23.66 7.12 4.72
C SER A 36 -23.31 7.91 3.44
N LEU A 37 -22.03 7.97 3.11
CA LEU A 37 -21.50 8.59 1.87
C LEU A 37 -21.24 7.57 0.77
N ARG A 38 -21.63 6.33 0.98
CA ARG A 38 -21.55 5.28 -0.03
C ARG A 38 -22.46 5.62 -1.23
N PRO A 39 -22.09 5.24 -2.46
CA PRO A 39 -23.00 5.34 -3.60
C PRO A 39 -24.33 4.61 -3.32
N LYS A 40 -25.41 5.05 -3.99
CA LYS A 40 -26.67 4.30 -3.98
C LYS A 40 -26.41 2.87 -4.46
N LEU A 41 -27.19 1.93 -3.97
CA LEU A 41 -26.99 0.50 -4.28
C LEU A 41 -26.91 0.23 -5.80
N THR A 42 -27.70 0.95 -6.60
CA THR A 42 -27.71 0.85 -8.07
C THR A 42 -26.46 1.36 -8.74
N ASP A 43 -25.71 2.22 -8.05
CA ASP A 43 -24.52 2.92 -8.61
C ASP A 43 -23.22 2.26 -8.15
N ARG A 44 -23.29 1.27 -7.26
CA ARG A 44 -22.13 0.51 -6.77
C ARG A 44 -21.62 -0.40 -7.87
N LYS A 45 -20.30 -0.45 -8.00
CA LYS A 45 -19.63 -1.31 -9.01
C LYS A 45 -19.77 -2.80 -8.69
N PHE A 46 -19.70 -3.14 -7.39
CA PHE A 46 -19.89 -4.50 -6.92
C PHE A 46 -20.50 -4.51 -5.52
N THR A 47 -21.38 -5.48 -5.25
CA THR A 47 -22.00 -5.68 -3.93
C THR A 47 -21.79 -7.12 -3.47
N SER A 48 -21.32 -7.29 -2.24
CA SER A 48 -21.10 -8.58 -1.58
C SER A 48 -21.96 -8.65 -0.31
N GLU A 49 -22.81 -9.67 -0.22
CA GLU A 49 -23.62 -9.89 0.98
C GLU A 49 -22.76 -10.17 2.22
N ALA A 50 -21.64 -10.86 2.06
CA ALA A 50 -20.70 -11.13 3.13
C ALA A 50 -20.04 -9.85 3.67
N VAL A 51 -19.72 -8.90 2.78
CA VAL A 51 -19.17 -7.59 3.17
C VAL A 51 -20.23 -6.76 3.88
N GLU A 52 -21.46 -6.70 3.36
CA GLU A 52 -22.57 -5.97 4.01
C GLU A 52 -22.88 -6.54 5.41
N ALA A 53 -22.92 -7.87 5.54
CA ALA A 53 -23.11 -8.52 6.85
C ALA A 53 -21.96 -8.19 7.81
N LYS A 54 -20.71 -8.15 7.33
CA LYS A 54 -19.53 -7.77 8.12
C LYS A 54 -19.63 -6.32 8.59
N ILE A 55 -20.02 -5.38 7.71
CA ILE A 55 -20.23 -3.97 8.06
C ILE A 55 -21.26 -3.85 9.16
N LYS A 56 -22.43 -4.47 8.99
CA LYS A 56 -23.52 -4.44 9.97
C LYS A 56 -23.07 -4.98 11.33
N SER A 57 -22.38 -6.11 11.35
CA SER A 57 -21.89 -6.76 12.57
C SER A 57 -20.91 -5.88 13.34
N ILE A 58 -19.91 -5.33 12.67
CA ILE A 58 -18.86 -4.52 13.31
C ILE A 58 -19.40 -3.17 13.76
N LYS A 59 -20.21 -2.48 12.96
CA LYS A 59 -20.85 -1.22 13.35
C LYS A 59 -21.65 -1.35 14.64
N ALA A 60 -22.30 -2.48 14.87
CA ALA A 60 -23.07 -2.74 16.10
C ALA A 60 -22.19 -2.80 17.36
N THR A 61 -20.88 -2.99 17.23
CA THR A 61 -19.93 -3.07 18.36
C THR A 61 -19.16 -1.77 18.58
N ILE A 62 -19.15 -0.86 17.61
CA ILE A 62 -18.48 0.43 17.71
C ILE A 62 -19.38 1.42 18.47
N LYS A 63 -18.90 1.87 19.62
CA LYS A 63 -19.65 2.82 20.46
C LYS A 63 -19.66 4.24 19.88
N ASP A 64 -18.56 4.65 19.24
CA ASP A 64 -18.42 5.98 18.67
C ASP A 64 -19.14 6.05 17.30
N PRO A 65 -20.15 6.92 17.12
CA PRO A 65 -20.95 6.95 15.89
C PRO A 65 -20.16 7.49 14.67
N GLU A 66 -19.18 8.35 14.89
CA GLU A 66 -18.34 8.88 13.82
C GLU A 66 -17.37 7.80 13.31
N LEU A 67 -16.75 7.03 14.20
CA LEU A 67 -15.90 5.89 13.83
C LEU A 67 -16.71 4.81 13.10
N ALA A 68 -17.94 4.52 13.55
CA ALA A 68 -18.83 3.56 12.88
C ALA A 68 -19.19 4.02 11.46
N TRP A 69 -19.44 5.32 11.28
CA TRP A 69 -19.72 5.93 9.99
C TRP A 69 -18.49 5.90 9.06
N LEU A 70 -17.28 6.23 9.57
CA LEU A 70 -16.04 6.12 8.81
C LEU A 70 -15.80 4.68 8.33
N PHE A 71 -15.97 3.70 9.21
CA PHE A 71 -15.82 2.29 8.84
C PHE A 71 -16.81 1.87 7.74
N GLU A 72 -18.07 2.29 7.83
CA GLU A 72 -19.09 2.02 6.80
C GLU A 72 -18.73 2.60 5.44
N ASN A 73 -18.13 3.80 5.39
CA ASN A 73 -17.75 4.45 4.15
C ASN A 73 -16.45 3.86 3.58
N CYS A 74 -15.45 3.66 4.44
CA CYS A 74 -14.10 3.30 4.03
C CYS A 74 -13.98 1.82 3.66
N TYR A 75 -14.49 0.90 4.49
CA TYR A 75 -14.28 -0.53 4.27
C TYR A 75 -14.77 -1.03 2.91
N PRO A 76 -15.99 -0.75 2.44
CA PRO A 76 -16.49 -1.22 1.15
C PRO A 76 -16.07 -0.35 -0.04
N ASN A 77 -15.32 0.74 0.18
CA ASN A 77 -15.06 1.77 -0.82
C ASN A 77 -14.53 1.21 -2.15
N THR A 78 -13.57 0.27 -2.10
CA THR A 78 -13.04 -0.38 -3.30
C THR A 78 -14.12 -1.11 -4.09
N LEU A 79 -14.96 -1.92 -3.45
CA LEU A 79 -16.04 -2.65 -4.13
C LEU A 79 -17.11 -1.71 -4.67
N ASP A 80 -17.42 -0.66 -3.91
CA ASP A 80 -18.44 0.31 -4.29
C ASP A 80 -18.05 1.15 -5.51
N THR A 81 -16.72 1.45 -5.70
CA THR A 81 -16.32 2.54 -6.62
C THR A 81 -15.22 2.19 -7.62
N THR A 82 -14.33 1.25 -7.32
CA THR A 82 -13.08 1.08 -8.10
C THR A 82 -12.98 -0.20 -8.91
N VAL A 83 -13.79 -1.22 -8.61
CA VAL A 83 -13.73 -2.51 -9.31
C VAL A 83 -14.51 -2.47 -10.62
N ASN A 84 -13.93 -3.05 -11.68
CA ASN A 84 -14.59 -3.35 -12.92
C ASN A 84 -14.44 -4.84 -13.18
N TYR A 85 -15.47 -5.60 -12.80
CA TYR A 85 -15.51 -7.06 -12.88
C TYR A 85 -16.21 -7.52 -14.14
N SER A 86 -15.62 -8.49 -14.82
CA SER A 86 -16.23 -9.21 -15.92
C SER A 86 -15.86 -10.69 -15.84
N GLU A 87 -16.64 -11.52 -16.49
CA GLU A 87 -16.39 -12.95 -16.62
C GLU A 87 -16.74 -13.40 -18.04
N ALA A 88 -15.81 -14.07 -18.70
CA ALA A 88 -16.01 -14.62 -20.02
C ALA A 88 -15.59 -16.10 -20.03
N ASN A 89 -16.51 -17.01 -20.41
CA ASN A 89 -16.26 -18.46 -20.48
C ASN A 89 -15.72 -19.06 -19.15
N GLY A 90 -16.22 -18.57 -18.00
CA GLY A 90 -15.78 -19.04 -16.69
C GLY A 90 -14.41 -18.49 -16.25
N HIS A 91 -13.86 -17.52 -16.98
CA HIS A 91 -12.60 -16.85 -16.64
C HIS A 91 -12.88 -15.45 -16.06
N PRO A 92 -12.83 -15.28 -14.73
CA PRO A 92 -12.98 -13.98 -14.08
C PRO A 92 -11.81 -13.05 -14.41
N ASP A 93 -12.14 -11.79 -14.66
CA ASP A 93 -11.22 -10.71 -14.94
C ASP A 93 -11.66 -9.45 -14.18
N THR A 94 -10.79 -8.85 -13.38
CA THR A 94 -11.12 -7.69 -12.56
C THR A 94 -10.06 -6.62 -12.69
N PHE A 95 -10.46 -5.47 -13.18
CA PHE A 95 -9.66 -4.26 -13.21
C PHE A 95 -10.01 -3.39 -12.00
N VAL A 96 -9.01 -2.94 -11.24
CA VAL A 96 -9.20 -2.15 -10.02
C VAL A 96 -8.43 -0.84 -10.16
N ILE A 97 -9.16 0.28 -10.26
CA ILE A 97 -8.52 1.60 -10.33
C ILE A 97 -8.06 2.07 -8.95
N THR A 98 -7.08 2.96 -8.91
CA THR A 98 -6.48 3.48 -7.67
C THR A 98 -7.37 4.50 -6.94
N GLY A 99 -8.58 4.73 -7.41
CA GLY A 99 -9.52 5.71 -6.89
C GLY A 99 -9.77 6.81 -7.92
N ASP A 100 -9.19 7.97 -7.75
CA ASP A 100 -9.34 9.13 -8.64
C ASP A 100 -8.47 9.04 -9.92
N ILE A 101 -7.59 8.05 -10.04
CA ILE A 101 -6.80 7.79 -11.25
C ILE A 101 -7.34 6.51 -11.92
N ASN A 102 -7.70 6.62 -13.21
CA ASN A 102 -8.28 5.53 -13.99
C ASN A 102 -7.20 4.57 -14.54
N ALA A 103 -6.36 4.06 -13.64
CA ALA A 103 -5.34 3.08 -13.95
C ALA A 103 -5.21 2.08 -12.79
N MET A 104 -4.67 0.89 -13.06
CA MET A 104 -4.50 -0.20 -12.11
C MET A 104 -3.02 -0.34 -11.74
N TRP A 105 -2.65 0.12 -10.55
CA TRP A 105 -1.36 -0.21 -9.95
C TRP A 105 -1.35 -1.65 -9.46
N MET A 106 -0.23 -2.34 -9.67
CA MET A 106 -0.06 -3.74 -9.24
C MET A 106 -0.11 -3.88 -7.73
N ARG A 107 0.49 -2.95 -7.00
CA ARG A 107 0.48 -2.81 -5.54
C ARG A 107 -0.92 -2.51 -5.03
N ASP A 108 -1.49 -1.40 -5.48
CA ASP A 108 -2.77 -0.88 -5.00
C ASP A 108 -3.91 -1.87 -5.21
N SER A 109 -4.03 -2.45 -6.39
CA SER A 109 -5.10 -3.41 -6.71
C SER A 109 -5.11 -4.63 -5.80
N SER A 110 -3.92 -5.13 -5.42
CA SER A 110 -3.79 -6.22 -4.44
C SER A 110 -4.21 -5.76 -3.04
N ALA A 111 -3.68 -4.59 -2.60
CA ALA A 111 -3.92 -4.08 -1.27
C ALA A 111 -5.38 -3.65 -1.05
N GLN A 112 -6.04 -3.09 -2.08
CA GLN A 112 -7.44 -2.67 -2.03
C GLN A 112 -8.40 -3.85 -1.85
N VAL A 113 -8.12 -5.03 -2.39
CA VAL A 113 -8.99 -6.21 -2.24
C VAL A 113 -8.58 -7.11 -1.07
N TRP A 114 -7.40 -6.88 -0.50
CA TRP A 114 -6.85 -7.69 0.60
C TRP A 114 -7.76 -7.83 1.81
N PRO A 115 -8.43 -6.78 2.33
CA PRO A 115 -9.26 -6.90 3.52
C PRO A 115 -10.52 -7.77 3.35
N TYR A 116 -10.87 -8.11 2.10
CA TYR A 116 -12.01 -8.99 1.82
C TYR A 116 -11.64 -10.48 1.74
N MET A 117 -10.33 -10.81 1.71
CA MET A 117 -9.84 -12.19 1.61
C MET A 117 -10.48 -13.16 2.62
N PRO A 118 -10.71 -12.81 3.90
CA PRO A 118 -11.34 -13.73 4.85
C PRO A 118 -12.77 -14.11 4.49
N LEU A 119 -13.45 -13.36 3.62
CA LEU A 119 -14.86 -13.56 3.26
C LEU A 119 -15.08 -14.43 2.03
N ILE A 120 -14.03 -14.76 1.25
CA ILE A 120 -14.16 -15.49 -0.02
C ILE A 120 -14.70 -16.93 0.12
N LYS A 121 -14.62 -17.52 1.31
CA LYS A 121 -15.22 -18.84 1.58
C LYS A 121 -16.74 -18.80 1.65
N SER A 122 -17.30 -17.67 2.03
CA SER A 122 -18.75 -17.49 2.22
C SER A 122 -19.43 -16.71 1.08
N ASP A 123 -18.66 -16.15 0.15
CA ASP A 123 -19.18 -15.40 -1.00
C ASP A 123 -18.43 -15.76 -2.27
N MET A 124 -19.08 -16.58 -3.11
CA MET A 124 -18.50 -17.06 -4.37
C MET A 124 -18.31 -15.92 -5.39
N ARG A 125 -19.19 -14.92 -5.41
CA ARG A 125 -19.05 -13.78 -6.31
C ARG A 125 -17.84 -12.93 -5.92
N LEU A 126 -17.65 -12.69 -4.64
CA LEU A 126 -16.47 -12.00 -4.11
C LEU A 126 -15.18 -12.79 -4.38
N LYS A 127 -15.24 -14.12 -4.24
CA LYS A 127 -14.13 -15.02 -4.58
C LYS A 127 -13.72 -14.85 -6.05
N ASN A 128 -14.70 -14.78 -6.98
CA ASN A 128 -14.45 -14.58 -8.39
C ASN A 128 -13.86 -13.18 -8.69
N VAL A 129 -14.32 -12.12 -8.00
CA VAL A 129 -13.72 -10.79 -8.12
C VAL A 129 -12.22 -10.83 -7.78
N ILE A 130 -11.84 -11.44 -6.66
CA ILE A 130 -10.43 -11.50 -6.25
C ILE A 130 -9.61 -12.40 -7.20
N LYS A 131 -10.16 -13.54 -7.63
CA LYS A 131 -9.54 -14.36 -8.66
C LYS A 131 -9.33 -13.60 -9.98
N GLY A 132 -10.29 -12.75 -10.35
CA GLY A 132 -10.18 -11.88 -11.52
C GLY A 132 -9.02 -10.87 -11.41
N VAL A 133 -8.76 -10.32 -10.21
CA VAL A 133 -7.57 -9.46 -9.97
C VAL A 133 -6.28 -10.26 -10.19
N ILE A 134 -6.19 -11.47 -9.64
CA ILE A 134 -5.02 -12.35 -9.79
C ILE A 134 -4.76 -12.66 -11.27
N ASN A 135 -5.80 -13.00 -12.03
CA ASN A 135 -5.69 -13.31 -13.46
C ASN A 135 -5.22 -12.09 -14.27
N ARG A 136 -5.75 -10.91 -13.97
CA ARG A 136 -5.37 -9.67 -14.64
C ARG A 136 -3.93 -9.28 -14.33
N GLN A 137 -3.50 -9.42 -13.10
CA GLN A 137 -2.12 -9.14 -12.69
C GLN A 137 -1.13 -10.07 -13.39
N ALA A 138 -1.43 -11.36 -13.51
CA ALA A 138 -0.61 -12.29 -14.28
C ALA A 138 -0.48 -11.85 -15.75
N LYS A 139 -1.59 -11.44 -16.39
CA LYS A 139 -1.60 -10.89 -17.75
C LYS A 139 -0.70 -9.65 -17.85
N TYR A 140 -0.76 -8.73 -16.91
CA TYR A 140 0.02 -7.50 -16.91
C TYR A 140 1.51 -7.76 -16.72
N ILE A 141 1.90 -8.68 -15.84
CA ILE A 141 3.30 -9.11 -15.69
C ILE A 141 3.85 -9.66 -17.01
N LEU A 142 3.05 -10.44 -17.76
CA LEU A 142 3.44 -10.96 -19.08
C LEU A 142 3.57 -9.87 -20.14
N ILE A 143 2.84 -8.77 -20.03
CA ILE A 143 2.99 -7.60 -20.91
C ILE A 143 4.30 -6.88 -20.61
N ASP A 144 4.53 -6.50 -19.34
CA ASP A 144 5.77 -5.87 -18.90
C ASP A 144 5.99 -6.00 -17.38
N PRO A 145 6.98 -6.77 -16.92
CA PRO A 145 7.26 -6.96 -15.49
C PRO A 145 7.91 -5.72 -14.82
N TYR A 146 8.28 -4.72 -15.61
CA TYR A 146 8.88 -3.47 -15.11
C TYR A 146 7.88 -2.35 -14.91
N ALA A 147 6.63 -2.52 -15.34
CA ALA A 147 5.59 -1.51 -15.16
C ALA A 147 4.91 -1.66 -13.80
N ASN A 148 4.68 -0.53 -13.13
CA ASN A 148 3.92 -0.46 -11.87
C ASN A 148 2.43 -0.27 -12.10
N ALA A 149 2.01 0.38 -13.21
CA ALA A 149 0.62 0.71 -13.49
C ALA A 149 0.20 0.45 -14.93
N PHE A 150 -1.06 0.00 -15.10
CA PHE A 150 -1.61 -0.42 -16.38
C PHE A 150 -2.97 0.23 -16.68
N ASN A 151 -3.24 0.42 -17.97
CA ASN A 151 -4.55 0.81 -18.49
C ASN A 151 -5.50 -0.40 -18.58
N PHE A 152 -6.79 -0.14 -18.70
CA PHE A 152 -7.78 -1.21 -18.93
C PHE A 152 -7.50 -1.98 -20.24
N GLY A 153 -7.04 -1.27 -21.26
CA GLY A 153 -6.66 -1.79 -22.57
C GLY A 153 -5.54 -0.96 -23.20
N PRO A 154 -5.19 -1.19 -24.49
CA PRO A 154 -4.08 -0.52 -25.18
C PRO A 154 -4.45 0.91 -25.60
N THR A 155 -4.55 1.83 -24.65
CA THR A 155 -5.01 3.22 -24.87
C THR A 155 -3.90 4.26 -24.89
N GLY A 156 -2.67 3.90 -24.46
CA GLY A 156 -1.62 4.87 -24.15
C GLY A 156 -1.93 5.65 -22.88
N SER A 157 -1.02 6.52 -22.45
CA SER A 157 -1.14 7.34 -21.25
C SER A 157 -0.52 8.73 -21.44
N GLU A 158 -0.75 9.62 -20.47
CA GLU A 158 -0.09 10.92 -20.40
C GLU A 158 1.46 10.81 -20.25
N TRP A 159 1.96 9.62 -19.91
CA TRP A 159 3.37 9.32 -19.69
C TRP A 159 4.06 8.63 -20.88
N ASP A 160 3.41 8.54 -22.05
CA ASP A 160 4.00 7.91 -23.24
C ASP A 160 5.31 8.57 -23.72
N SER A 161 5.57 9.81 -23.28
CA SER A 161 6.83 10.53 -23.56
C SER A 161 7.98 10.21 -22.61
N ASP A 162 7.77 9.38 -21.58
CA ASP A 162 8.84 8.94 -20.69
C ASP A 162 9.94 8.20 -21.46
N ASN A 163 11.19 8.50 -21.13
CA ASN A 163 12.35 7.80 -21.73
C ASN A 163 12.51 6.41 -21.09
N THR A 164 11.68 5.49 -21.54
CA THR A 164 11.65 4.07 -21.19
C THR A 164 10.92 3.30 -22.30
N THR A 165 10.81 1.97 -22.21
CA THR A 165 10.10 1.17 -23.24
C THR A 165 8.60 1.16 -22.94
N MET A 166 7.90 2.23 -23.30
CA MET A 166 6.43 2.30 -23.15
C MET A 166 5.69 1.41 -24.14
N LYS A 167 4.56 0.88 -23.71
CA LYS A 167 3.58 0.12 -24.53
C LYS A 167 2.19 0.70 -24.30
N PRO A 168 1.24 0.56 -25.25
CA PRO A 168 -0.10 1.15 -25.10
C PRO A 168 -0.89 0.66 -23.88
N GLU A 169 -0.59 -0.52 -23.35
CA GLU A 169 -1.24 -1.09 -22.17
C GLU A 169 -0.71 -0.48 -20.86
N LEU A 170 0.45 0.18 -20.87
CA LEU A 170 1.06 0.74 -19.68
C LEU A 170 0.50 2.12 -19.37
N HIS A 171 0.14 2.35 -18.12
CA HIS A 171 -0.11 3.69 -17.64
C HIS A 171 1.20 4.36 -17.21
N GLU A 172 2.05 3.64 -16.47
CA GLU A 172 3.36 4.11 -16.00
C GLU A 172 4.34 2.92 -15.94
N ARG A 173 5.64 3.17 -16.20
CA ARG A 173 6.67 2.14 -16.22
C ARG A 173 7.78 2.40 -15.20
N LYS A 174 7.43 2.75 -13.99
CA LYS A 174 8.36 2.85 -12.85
C LYS A 174 8.57 1.46 -12.24
N PHE A 175 9.81 0.97 -12.23
CA PHE A 175 10.10 -0.34 -11.65
C PHE A 175 10.22 -0.27 -10.14
N GLU A 176 9.37 -1.04 -9.49
CA GLU A 176 9.28 -1.25 -8.06
C GLU A 176 9.27 -2.75 -7.79
N ILE A 177 10.10 -3.24 -6.88
CA ILE A 177 10.11 -4.66 -6.49
C ILE A 177 8.73 -5.12 -6.01
N ASP A 178 8.07 -4.29 -5.23
CA ASP A 178 6.78 -4.63 -4.61
C ASP A 178 5.64 -4.76 -5.62
N SER A 179 5.70 -4.09 -6.76
CA SER A 179 4.75 -4.27 -7.87
C SER A 179 4.70 -5.72 -8.37
N LEU A 180 5.78 -6.51 -8.17
CA LEU A 180 5.81 -7.94 -8.45
C LEU A 180 5.51 -8.82 -7.21
N CYS A 181 5.74 -8.30 -6.01
CA CYS A 181 5.52 -9.04 -4.76
C CYS A 181 4.03 -9.07 -4.36
N TYR A 182 3.30 -7.99 -4.56
CA TYR A 182 1.88 -7.90 -4.21
C TYR A 182 0.98 -8.91 -4.93
N PRO A 183 1.13 -9.14 -6.26
CA PRO A 183 0.41 -10.20 -6.95
C PRO A 183 0.69 -11.59 -6.39
N VAL A 184 1.93 -11.87 -6.02
CA VAL A 184 2.32 -13.16 -5.40
C VAL A 184 1.63 -13.32 -4.04
N ARG A 185 1.71 -12.29 -3.19
CA ARG A 185 1.04 -12.29 -1.87
C ARG A 185 -0.46 -12.53 -2.00
N LEU A 186 -1.13 -11.86 -2.95
CA LEU A 186 -2.56 -12.01 -3.17
C LEU A 186 -2.90 -13.43 -3.63
N ALA A 187 -2.21 -13.95 -4.65
CA ALA A 187 -2.43 -15.27 -5.21
C ALA A 187 -2.17 -16.39 -4.22
N TYR A 188 -1.05 -16.32 -3.48
CA TYR A 188 -0.69 -17.28 -2.45
C TYR A 188 -1.76 -17.36 -1.34
N ASN A 189 -2.18 -16.21 -0.81
CA ASN A 189 -3.17 -16.18 0.26
C ASN A 189 -4.58 -16.57 -0.22
N TYR A 190 -4.93 -16.22 -1.46
CA TYR A 190 -6.16 -16.72 -2.09
C TYR A 190 -6.18 -18.25 -2.08
N TRP A 191 -5.11 -18.88 -2.53
CA TRP A 191 -4.98 -20.34 -2.49
C TRP A 191 -5.07 -20.88 -1.06
N LYS A 192 -4.29 -20.36 -0.13
CA LYS A 192 -4.26 -20.82 1.27
C LYS A 192 -5.62 -20.69 1.95
N ILE A 193 -6.36 -19.62 1.68
CA ILE A 193 -7.67 -19.40 2.28
C ILE A 193 -8.75 -20.23 1.59
N SER A 194 -8.81 -20.22 0.26
CA SER A 194 -9.91 -20.84 -0.50
C SER A 194 -9.70 -22.32 -0.81
N GLY A 195 -8.46 -22.79 -0.83
CA GLY A 195 -8.07 -24.10 -1.38
C GLY A 195 -8.11 -24.17 -2.92
N ASP A 196 -8.49 -23.09 -3.60
CA ASP A 196 -8.62 -23.01 -5.05
C ASP A 196 -7.28 -22.64 -5.68
N SER A 197 -6.70 -23.56 -6.43
CA SER A 197 -5.45 -23.36 -7.18
C SER A 197 -5.67 -23.13 -8.68
N SER A 198 -6.91 -22.99 -9.14
CA SER A 198 -7.24 -22.92 -10.57
C SER A 198 -6.79 -21.63 -11.27
N PHE A 199 -6.35 -20.60 -10.51
CA PHE A 199 -5.68 -19.43 -11.06
C PHE A 199 -4.23 -19.73 -11.48
N PHE A 200 -3.61 -20.80 -10.92
CA PHE A 200 -2.20 -21.15 -11.14
C PHE A 200 -2.05 -21.92 -12.47
N ASP A 201 -2.61 -21.36 -13.52
CA ASP A 201 -2.58 -21.85 -14.89
C ASP A 201 -1.23 -21.57 -15.58
N GLU A 202 -1.15 -21.90 -16.86
CA GLU A 202 0.05 -21.68 -17.67
C GLU A 202 0.49 -20.20 -17.70
N ASN A 203 -0.46 -19.25 -17.74
CA ASN A 203 -0.17 -17.82 -17.77
C ASN A 203 0.43 -17.37 -16.44
N TRP A 204 -0.17 -17.80 -15.31
CA TRP A 204 0.36 -17.45 -14.00
C TRP A 204 1.75 -18.05 -13.79
N GLN A 205 1.97 -19.31 -14.20
CA GLN A 205 3.28 -19.95 -14.11
C GLN A 205 4.34 -19.21 -14.96
N LYS A 206 3.99 -18.78 -16.17
CA LYS A 206 4.89 -17.98 -17.00
C LYS A 206 5.19 -16.60 -16.33
N ALA A 207 4.16 -15.94 -15.77
CA ALA A 207 4.34 -14.69 -15.04
C ALA A 207 5.26 -14.87 -13.82
N GLY A 208 5.10 -15.96 -13.06
CA GLY A 208 5.95 -16.27 -11.93
C GLY A 208 7.42 -16.49 -12.33
N LYS A 209 7.67 -17.23 -13.41
CA LYS A 209 9.05 -17.42 -13.95
C LYS A 209 9.64 -16.07 -14.37
N LEU A 210 8.84 -15.19 -14.97
CA LEU A 210 9.26 -13.84 -15.38
C LEU A 210 9.58 -12.95 -14.17
N ILE A 211 8.83 -13.06 -13.07
CA ILE A 211 9.17 -12.37 -11.79
C ILE A 211 10.57 -12.79 -11.32
N VAL A 212 10.85 -14.09 -11.24
CA VAL A 212 12.18 -14.59 -10.83
C VAL A 212 13.28 -14.08 -11.75
N GLN A 213 13.06 -14.12 -13.06
CA GLN A 213 14.01 -13.61 -14.05
C GLN A 213 14.25 -12.11 -13.85
N THR A 214 13.20 -11.30 -13.65
CA THR A 214 13.28 -9.85 -13.43
C THR A 214 14.08 -9.53 -12.16
N PHE A 215 13.82 -10.24 -11.07
CA PHE A 215 14.58 -10.06 -9.83
C PHE A 215 16.07 -10.40 -10.02
N LYS A 216 16.40 -11.49 -10.72
CA LYS A 216 17.79 -11.83 -11.04
C LYS A 216 18.48 -10.78 -11.92
N GLN A 217 17.78 -10.25 -12.92
CA GLN A 217 18.30 -9.15 -13.74
C GLN A 217 18.59 -7.90 -12.90
N GLN A 218 17.70 -7.58 -11.97
CA GLN A 218 17.85 -6.42 -11.08
C GLN A 218 18.80 -6.64 -9.88
N GLN A 219 19.36 -7.84 -9.69
CA GLN A 219 20.55 -8.00 -8.85
C GLN A 219 21.80 -7.37 -9.47
N ARG A 220 21.78 -7.08 -10.79
CA ARG A 220 22.84 -6.39 -11.54
C ARG A 220 24.24 -6.99 -11.38
N LYS A 221 24.32 -8.33 -11.32
CA LYS A 221 25.60 -9.06 -11.11
C LYS A 221 26.57 -8.93 -12.28
N HIS A 222 26.07 -8.75 -13.49
CA HIS A 222 26.85 -8.76 -14.71
C HIS A 222 26.76 -7.45 -15.49
N ASP A 223 25.60 -6.80 -15.48
CA ASP A 223 25.30 -5.55 -16.19
C ASP A 223 24.21 -4.77 -15.45
N LEU A 224 23.79 -3.63 -15.99
CA LEU A 224 22.75 -2.78 -15.40
C LEU A 224 21.32 -3.31 -15.61
N GLY A 225 21.16 -4.39 -16.39
CA GLY A 225 19.86 -4.92 -16.80
C GLY A 225 19.21 -4.12 -17.93
N PRO A 226 18.09 -4.62 -18.45
CA PRO A 226 17.40 -4.02 -19.60
C PRO A 226 16.52 -2.82 -19.24
N TYR A 227 16.32 -2.52 -17.96
CA TYR A 227 15.43 -1.48 -17.48
C TYR A 227 16.16 -0.16 -17.26
N HIS A 228 15.58 0.92 -17.78
CA HIS A 228 15.92 2.31 -17.46
C HIS A 228 14.66 3.15 -17.48
N PHE A 229 14.67 4.28 -16.76
CA PHE A 229 13.53 5.20 -16.71
C PHE A 229 14.02 6.63 -16.47
N GLN A 230 13.60 7.54 -17.33
CA GLN A 230 13.72 8.98 -17.11
C GLN A 230 12.42 9.67 -17.52
N ARG A 231 12.02 10.66 -16.75
CA ARG A 231 10.90 11.56 -17.02
C ARG A 231 11.40 12.99 -17.11
N LYS A 232 10.91 13.75 -18.07
CA LYS A 232 11.14 15.19 -18.10
C LYS A 232 10.23 15.86 -17.09
N THR A 233 10.78 16.24 -15.95
CA THR A 233 10.03 16.76 -14.79
C THR A 233 10.88 17.78 -14.02
N GLU A 234 10.20 18.66 -13.26
CA GLU A 234 10.87 19.53 -12.28
C GLU A 234 10.95 18.88 -10.89
N VAL A 235 10.31 17.73 -10.69
CA VAL A 235 10.31 16.97 -9.43
C VAL A 235 11.45 15.96 -9.46
N SER A 236 12.49 16.20 -8.68
CA SER A 236 13.71 15.39 -8.70
C SER A 236 13.51 13.91 -8.34
N THR A 237 12.47 13.59 -7.57
CA THR A 237 12.12 12.21 -7.20
C THR A 237 11.27 11.49 -8.23
N ASP A 238 10.77 12.18 -9.25
CA ASP A 238 9.90 11.62 -10.30
C ASP A 238 10.69 11.10 -11.53
N THR A 239 12.01 11.00 -11.42
CA THR A 239 12.92 10.49 -12.46
C THR A 239 14.15 9.83 -11.86
N ALA A 240 14.73 8.84 -12.56
CA ALA A 240 15.93 8.16 -12.09
C ALA A 240 17.20 8.86 -12.65
N PRO A 241 18.24 9.07 -11.82
CA PRO A 241 19.51 9.65 -12.27
C PRO A 241 20.32 8.68 -13.16
N LEU A 242 21.45 9.17 -13.67
CA LEU A 242 22.47 8.39 -14.38
C LEU A 242 21.91 7.57 -15.56
N GLY A 243 21.25 8.25 -16.49
CA GLY A 243 20.67 7.63 -17.68
C GLY A 243 19.45 6.76 -17.39
N GLY A 244 18.83 6.92 -16.23
CA GLY A 244 17.63 6.18 -15.84
C GLY A 244 17.89 4.87 -15.09
N TYR A 245 19.14 4.55 -14.79
CA TYR A 245 19.50 3.34 -14.05
C TYR A 245 19.50 3.51 -12.53
N GLY A 246 19.37 4.76 -12.03
CA GLY A 246 19.55 5.07 -10.61
C GLY A 246 21.02 5.17 -10.21
N ASN A 247 21.30 5.50 -8.95
CA ASN A 247 22.67 5.61 -8.45
C ASN A 247 23.41 4.26 -8.49
N PRO A 248 24.76 4.26 -8.61
CA PRO A 248 25.56 3.05 -8.68
C PRO A 248 25.38 2.16 -7.44
N VAL A 249 25.40 0.86 -7.67
CA VAL A 249 25.40 -0.15 -6.60
C VAL A 249 26.57 -1.11 -6.76
N LYS A 250 27.05 -1.65 -5.64
CA LYS A 250 27.89 -2.83 -5.62
C LYS A 250 26.98 -4.06 -5.58
N PRO A 251 27.01 -4.95 -6.60
CA PRO A 251 26.21 -6.16 -6.58
C PRO A 251 26.58 -7.05 -5.38
N VAL A 252 25.66 -7.20 -4.46
CA VAL A 252 25.86 -7.97 -3.19
C VAL A 252 24.81 -9.05 -2.97
N GLY A 253 23.95 -9.30 -3.99
CA GLY A 253 22.86 -10.26 -3.94
C GLY A 253 21.50 -9.64 -3.63
N LEU A 254 21.44 -8.34 -3.31
CA LEU A 254 20.19 -7.60 -3.20
C LEU A 254 19.62 -7.24 -4.58
N ILE A 255 18.31 -6.99 -4.64
CA ILE A 255 17.58 -6.60 -5.84
C ILE A 255 17.43 -5.07 -5.85
N CYS A 256 17.79 -4.42 -6.95
CA CYS A 256 17.54 -2.99 -7.15
C CYS A 256 16.04 -2.72 -7.31
N SER A 257 15.53 -1.71 -6.61
CA SER A 257 14.27 -1.04 -6.87
C SER A 257 14.61 0.39 -7.29
N VAL A 258 14.31 0.77 -8.54
CA VAL A 258 14.65 2.13 -9.00
C VAL A 258 13.69 3.15 -8.41
N PHE A 259 12.47 2.70 -8.10
CA PHE A 259 11.46 3.49 -7.43
C PHE A 259 11.01 2.83 -6.13
N ARG A 260 10.50 3.67 -5.22
CA ARG A 260 9.85 3.30 -3.96
C ARG A 260 8.36 3.01 -4.19
N PRO A 261 7.66 2.37 -3.24
CA PRO A 261 6.21 2.22 -3.28
C PRO A 261 5.42 3.54 -3.37
N SER A 262 6.06 4.66 -3.13
CA SER A 262 5.52 6.03 -3.28
C SER A 262 5.66 6.59 -4.69
N ASP A 263 6.16 5.83 -5.66
CA ASP A 263 6.53 6.25 -7.01
C ASP A 263 7.74 7.21 -7.06
N ASP A 264 8.41 7.46 -5.92
CA ASP A 264 9.63 8.27 -5.85
C ASP A 264 10.89 7.44 -6.16
N ALA A 265 11.85 8.03 -6.86
CA ALA A 265 13.13 7.40 -7.12
C ALA A 265 13.91 7.15 -5.82
N THR A 266 14.54 5.98 -5.73
CA THR A 266 15.43 5.62 -4.61
C THR A 266 16.72 6.45 -4.67
N ILE A 267 17.27 6.79 -3.49
CA ILE A 267 18.61 7.35 -3.37
C ILE A 267 19.65 6.23 -3.51
N TYR A 268 19.49 5.15 -2.76
CA TYR A 268 20.27 3.93 -2.92
C TYR A 268 19.37 2.81 -3.43
N PRO A 269 19.66 2.24 -4.61
CA PRO A 269 18.73 1.33 -5.29
C PRO A 269 18.35 0.04 -4.55
N PHE A 270 19.09 -0.38 -3.52
CA PHE A 270 18.68 -1.52 -2.70
C PHE A 270 17.73 -1.07 -1.58
N LEU A 271 16.45 -0.97 -1.93
CA LEU A 271 15.36 -0.66 -1.00
C LEU A 271 15.13 -1.85 -0.06
N VAL A 272 15.48 -1.69 1.21
CA VAL A 272 15.53 -2.79 2.18
C VAL A 272 14.15 -3.41 2.44
N PRO A 273 13.07 -2.65 2.74
CA PRO A 273 11.76 -3.26 2.99
C PRO A 273 11.21 -4.01 1.79
N SER A 274 11.44 -3.53 0.56
CA SER A 274 11.03 -4.25 -0.66
C SER A 274 11.85 -5.53 -0.87
N ASN A 275 13.14 -5.56 -0.52
CA ASN A 275 13.94 -6.78 -0.56
C ASN A 275 13.46 -7.82 0.48
N TYR A 276 13.05 -7.41 1.68
CA TYR A 276 12.40 -8.31 2.64
C TYR A 276 11.09 -8.87 2.09
N PHE A 277 10.29 -8.05 1.43
CA PHE A 277 9.04 -8.51 0.81
C PHE A 277 9.30 -9.45 -0.38
N ALA A 278 10.39 -9.24 -1.14
CA ALA A 278 10.82 -10.17 -2.19
C ALA A 278 11.18 -11.55 -1.61
N VAL A 279 11.87 -11.63 -0.47
CA VAL A 279 12.17 -12.90 0.21
C VAL A 279 10.88 -13.64 0.58
N VAL A 280 9.90 -12.95 1.16
CA VAL A 280 8.60 -13.54 1.49
C VAL A 280 7.90 -14.06 0.23
N SER A 281 7.84 -13.24 -0.82
CA SER A 281 7.16 -13.57 -2.07
C SER A 281 7.83 -14.75 -2.79
N LEU A 282 9.15 -14.81 -2.82
CA LEU A 282 9.90 -15.92 -3.42
C LEU A 282 9.65 -17.24 -2.67
N ASN A 283 9.56 -17.23 -1.34
CA ASN A 283 9.20 -18.42 -0.56
C ASN A 283 7.76 -18.85 -0.83
N GLN A 284 6.81 -17.92 -0.97
CA GLN A 284 5.43 -18.21 -1.35
C GLN A 284 5.35 -18.80 -2.76
N MET A 285 6.10 -18.27 -3.70
CA MET A 285 6.21 -18.83 -5.06
C MET A 285 6.80 -20.25 -5.04
N ALA A 286 7.86 -20.48 -4.27
CA ALA A 286 8.46 -21.80 -4.14
C ALA A 286 7.43 -22.84 -3.67
N GLU A 287 6.59 -22.49 -2.68
CA GLU A 287 5.53 -23.38 -2.21
C GLU A 287 4.46 -23.62 -3.30
N MET A 288 4.01 -22.56 -4.01
CA MET A 288 3.03 -22.71 -5.09
C MET A 288 3.58 -23.59 -6.24
N TYR A 289 4.81 -23.39 -6.68
CA TYR A 289 5.43 -24.23 -7.71
C TYR A 289 5.60 -25.68 -7.25
N HIS A 290 6.02 -25.87 -6.01
CA HIS A 290 6.18 -27.21 -5.44
C HIS A 290 4.84 -27.94 -5.29
N ASP A 291 3.84 -27.30 -4.67
CA ASP A 291 2.61 -27.96 -4.23
C ASP A 291 1.52 -27.98 -5.29
N ILE A 292 1.44 -26.96 -6.16
CA ILE A 292 0.40 -26.88 -7.19
C ILE A 292 0.92 -27.40 -8.54
N ALA A 293 1.98 -26.78 -9.08
CA ALA A 293 2.51 -27.13 -10.41
C ALA A 293 3.36 -28.39 -10.41
N LYS A 294 3.88 -28.85 -9.25
CA LYS A 294 4.87 -29.91 -9.13
C LYS A 294 6.16 -29.64 -9.92
N ASP A 295 6.46 -28.36 -10.16
CA ASP A 295 7.69 -27.88 -10.81
C ASP A 295 8.77 -27.61 -9.74
N HIS A 296 9.43 -28.68 -9.32
CA HIS A 296 10.45 -28.62 -8.26
C HIS A 296 11.68 -27.80 -8.69
N VAL A 297 11.97 -27.72 -9.99
CA VAL A 297 13.12 -26.96 -10.51
C VAL A 297 12.89 -25.46 -10.25
N VAL A 298 11.73 -24.93 -10.61
CA VAL A 298 11.40 -23.54 -10.35
C VAL A 298 11.22 -23.26 -8.86
N ALA A 299 10.66 -24.22 -8.11
CA ALA A 299 10.53 -24.08 -6.66
C ALA A 299 11.91 -23.93 -5.97
N ASP A 300 12.89 -24.74 -6.37
CA ASP A 300 14.25 -24.67 -5.83
C ASP A 300 14.97 -23.38 -6.28
N GLU A 301 14.73 -22.92 -7.51
CA GLU A 301 15.24 -21.64 -8.01
C GLU A 301 14.71 -20.46 -7.17
N CYS A 302 13.42 -20.44 -6.85
CA CYS A 302 12.82 -19.44 -5.97
C CYS A 302 13.44 -19.46 -4.57
N LYS A 303 13.60 -20.65 -3.97
CA LYS A 303 14.24 -20.81 -2.64
C LYS A 303 15.69 -20.35 -2.63
N ALA A 304 16.45 -20.69 -3.67
CA ALA A 304 17.84 -20.29 -3.80
C ALA A 304 17.98 -18.77 -3.87
N LEU A 305 17.14 -18.10 -4.68
CA LEU A 305 17.13 -16.64 -4.79
C LEU A 305 16.67 -16.00 -3.47
N ALA A 306 15.61 -16.51 -2.82
CA ALA A 306 15.16 -16.03 -1.51
C ALA A 306 16.27 -16.12 -0.46
N THR A 307 17.00 -17.22 -0.44
CA THR A 307 18.13 -17.44 0.49
C THR A 307 19.27 -16.46 0.21
N GLU A 308 19.63 -16.25 -1.05
CA GLU A 308 20.69 -15.31 -1.44
C GLU A 308 20.34 -13.88 -0.99
N VAL A 309 19.11 -13.40 -1.30
CA VAL A 309 18.65 -12.06 -0.90
C VAL A 309 18.61 -11.94 0.63
N HIS A 310 18.13 -12.95 1.32
CA HIS A 310 18.08 -12.96 2.79
C HIS A 310 19.47 -12.85 3.43
N ILE A 311 20.45 -13.61 2.94
CA ILE A 311 21.86 -13.53 3.41
C ILE A 311 22.43 -12.13 3.17
N ALA A 312 22.13 -11.55 2.00
CA ALA A 312 22.56 -10.19 1.67
C ALA A 312 21.91 -9.15 2.59
N LEU A 313 20.61 -9.26 2.90
CA LEU A 313 19.91 -8.41 3.88
C LEU A 313 20.56 -8.50 5.26
N GLN A 314 20.85 -9.72 5.76
CA GLN A 314 21.51 -9.90 7.06
C GLN A 314 22.86 -9.19 7.14
N LYS A 315 23.60 -9.13 6.03
CA LYS A 315 24.94 -8.55 5.97
C LYS A 315 24.96 -7.05 5.74
N TYR A 316 24.05 -6.51 4.92
CA TYR A 316 24.16 -5.15 4.40
C TYR A 316 23.02 -4.21 4.86
N ALA A 317 21.88 -4.75 5.31
CA ALA A 317 20.68 -3.95 5.57
C ALA A 317 20.65 -3.27 6.95
N SER A 318 21.62 -3.53 7.84
CA SER A 318 21.57 -3.01 9.21
C SER A 318 22.88 -2.36 9.65
N ALA A 319 22.79 -1.43 10.58
CA ALA A 319 23.93 -0.81 11.22
C ALA A 319 23.71 -0.62 12.72
N GLN A 320 24.81 -0.38 13.44
CA GLN A 320 24.77 0.00 14.85
C GLN A 320 24.50 1.49 14.97
N HIS A 321 23.35 1.84 15.55
CA HIS A 321 23.00 3.22 15.86
C HIS A 321 23.32 3.54 17.32
N PRO A 322 23.88 4.72 17.64
CA PRO A 322 24.36 5.03 19.00
C PRO A 322 23.23 5.07 20.06
N ILE A 323 22.00 5.40 19.65
CA ILE A 323 20.86 5.56 20.56
C ILE A 323 19.98 4.30 20.56
N TYR A 324 19.69 3.74 19.38
CA TYR A 324 18.69 2.68 19.22
C TYR A 324 19.27 1.26 19.20
N GLY A 325 20.60 1.11 19.17
CA GLY A 325 21.26 -0.17 18.99
C GLY A 325 21.29 -0.60 17.53
N LYS A 326 21.25 -1.89 17.25
CA LYS A 326 21.22 -2.37 15.86
C LYS A 326 19.86 -2.07 15.22
N VAL A 327 19.86 -1.37 14.07
CA VAL A 327 18.67 -0.94 13.33
C VAL A 327 18.79 -1.27 11.85
N LEU A 328 17.66 -1.36 11.13
CA LEU A 328 17.62 -1.47 9.68
C LEU A 328 17.80 -0.09 9.04
N ALA A 329 18.56 -0.04 7.94
CA ALA A 329 18.51 1.07 7.00
C ALA A 329 17.28 0.92 6.07
N PHE A 330 16.80 2.03 5.53
CA PHE A 330 15.71 2.02 4.54
C PHE A 330 16.25 1.68 3.14
N GLU A 331 17.40 2.26 2.77
CA GLU A 331 18.08 2.00 1.51
C GLU A 331 19.58 1.79 1.74
N VAL A 332 20.19 0.95 0.91
CA VAL A 332 21.64 0.70 0.90
C VAL A 332 22.16 0.59 -0.53
N ASP A 333 23.48 0.76 -0.73
CA ASP A 333 24.12 0.71 -2.05
C ASP A 333 25.09 -0.47 -2.24
N GLY A 334 25.37 -1.23 -1.16
CA GLY A 334 26.34 -2.33 -1.16
C GLY A 334 27.80 -1.88 -1.02
N PHE A 335 28.13 -0.58 -1.17
CA PHE A 335 29.47 -0.02 -0.90
C PHE A 335 29.69 0.32 0.57
N GLY A 336 28.61 0.34 1.37
CA GLY A 336 28.63 0.66 2.79
C GLY A 336 27.83 1.92 3.13
N ASN A 337 27.25 2.61 2.16
CA ASN A 337 26.36 3.73 2.42
C ASN A 337 24.96 3.23 2.79
N GLN A 338 24.34 3.94 3.73
CA GLN A 338 23.04 3.58 4.31
C GLN A 338 22.19 4.82 4.51
N LEU A 339 20.92 4.75 4.17
CA LEU A 339 19.94 5.80 4.41
C LEU A 339 19.00 5.38 5.54
N PHE A 340 18.97 6.19 6.62
CA PHE A 340 18.07 5.98 7.75
C PHE A 340 16.86 6.90 7.63
N MET A 341 15.75 6.34 7.29
CA MET A 341 14.41 6.94 7.24
C MET A 341 13.37 5.83 7.19
N ASP A 342 12.12 6.18 7.10
CA ASP A 342 11.06 5.34 6.60
C ASP A 342 10.09 6.18 5.77
N ASP A 343 9.34 5.54 4.87
CA ASP A 343 8.30 6.11 4.04
C ASP A 343 6.95 5.50 4.44
N ALA A 344 5.87 6.25 4.28
CA ALA A 344 4.54 5.82 4.69
C ALA A 344 3.95 4.70 3.82
N ASN A 345 4.42 4.56 2.59
CA ASN A 345 3.90 3.58 1.64
C ASN A 345 4.43 2.16 1.95
N VAL A 346 3.60 1.16 1.73
CA VAL A 346 3.94 -0.24 2.02
C VAL A 346 4.42 -0.94 0.75
N PRO A 347 5.61 -1.56 0.77
CA PRO A 347 6.47 -1.94 1.90
C PRO A 347 7.26 -0.77 2.50
N SER A 348 7.27 -0.72 3.83
CA SER A 348 8.07 0.17 4.67
C SER A 348 8.77 -0.63 5.77
N LEU A 349 9.72 -0.04 6.48
CA LEU A 349 10.34 -0.69 7.64
C LEU A 349 9.30 -0.95 8.74
N LEU A 350 8.36 -0.02 8.93
CA LEU A 350 7.25 -0.18 9.87
C LEU A 350 6.34 -1.35 9.51
N ALA A 351 6.17 -1.65 8.23
CA ALA A 351 5.24 -2.66 7.73
C ALA A 351 5.83 -4.08 7.67
N LEU A 352 7.10 -4.31 8.04
CA LEU A 352 7.73 -5.63 7.91
C LEU A 352 6.94 -6.77 8.60
N PRO A 353 6.37 -6.60 9.80
CA PRO A 353 5.53 -7.64 10.41
C PRO A 353 4.21 -7.85 9.66
N TYR A 354 3.57 -6.78 9.19
CA TYR A 354 2.35 -6.85 8.38
C TYR A 354 2.54 -7.65 7.09
N LEU A 355 3.73 -7.58 6.51
CA LEU A 355 4.11 -8.32 5.31
C LEU A 355 4.55 -9.76 5.60
N GLY A 356 4.69 -10.15 6.87
CA GLY A 356 5.20 -11.46 7.28
C GLY A 356 6.71 -11.62 7.11
N ALA A 357 7.44 -10.51 6.97
CA ALA A 357 8.88 -10.50 6.73
C ALA A 357 9.71 -10.59 8.02
N MET A 358 9.15 -10.14 9.15
CA MET A 358 9.80 -10.12 10.45
C MET A 358 8.77 -10.26 11.57
N ALA A 359 9.14 -10.83 12.70
CA ALA A 359 8.24 -10.87 13.86
C ALA A 359 8.13 -9.50 14.52
N GLU A 360 6.94 -9.17 15.06
CA GLU A 360 6.73 -7.91 15.80
C GLU A 360 7.68 -7.78 17.00
N GLN A 361 8.03 -8.89 17.66
CA GLN A 361 8.89 -8.93 18.83
C GLN A 361 10.39 -9.01 18.50
N ASP A 362 10.76 -9.08 17.23
CA ASP A 362 12.17 -9.14 16.81
C ASP A 362 12.92 -7.89 17.33
N PRO A 363 14.03 -8.05 18.07
CA PRO A 363 14.77 -6.91 18.62
C PRO A 363 15.26 -5.93 17.56
N LEU A 364 15.65 -6.41 16.38
CA LEU A 364 16.07 -5.55 15.27
C LEU A 364 14.89 -4.71 14.76
N TYR A 365 13.70 -5.33 14.63
CA TYR A 365 12.49 -4.60 14.27
C TYR A 365 12.11 -3.57 15.34
N GLN A 366 12.11 -3.95 16.62
CA GLN A 366 11.74 -3.04 17.70
C GLN A 366 12.70 -1.84 17.83
N ASN A 367 13.98 -2.05 17.62
CA ASN A 367 14.96 -0.97 17.57
C ASN A 367 14.71 -0.03 16.38
N THR A 368 14.47 -0.63 15.19
CA THR A 368 14.15 0.11 13.96
C THR A 368 12.85 0.90 14.14
N ARG A 369 11.81 0.27 14.71
CA ARG A 369 10.52 0.91 14.99
C ARG A 369 10.66 2.13 15.90
N ARG A 370 11.51 2.07 16.94
CA ARG A 370 11.79 3.22 17.80
C ARG A 370 12.48 4.36 17.05
N LEU A 371 13.41 4.05 16.14
CA LEU A 371 14.09 5.05 15.32
C LEU A 371 13.11 5.72 14.37
N ILE A 372 12.34 4.95 13.58
CA ILE A 372 11.48 5.50 12.53
C ILE A 372 10.25 6.24 13.07
N LEU A 373 9.84 5.99 14.31
CA LEU A 373 8.80 6.72 15.03
C LEU A 373 9.39 7.83 15.95
N SER A 374 10.52 8.38 15.57
CA SER A 374 11.18 9.51 16.24
C SER A 374 11.64 10.56 15.24
N TYR A 375 12.12 11.71 15.72
CA TYR A 375 12.67 12.79 14.87
C TYR A 375 13.98 12.42 14.16
N ASP A 376 14.57 11.25 14.45
CA ASP A 376 15.72 10.72 13.71
C ASP A 376 15.30 10.14 12.35
N ASN A 377 13.99 9.91 12.13
CA ASN A 377 13.41 9.76 10.80
C ASN A 377 12.98 11.15 10.28
N PRO A 378 13.59 11.68 9.21
CA PRO A 378 13.28 13.01 8.69
C PRO A 378 11.83 13.17 8.20
N TYR A 379 11.12 12.07 7.99
CA TYR A 379 9.72 12.06 7.56
C TYR A 379 8.74 11.65 8.68
N PHE A 380 9.21 11.53 9.91
CA PHE A 380 8.32 11.45 11.06
C PHE A 380 7.88 12.84 11.49
N PHE A 381 6.59 13.08 11.46
CA PHE A 381 6.01 14.37 11.81
C PHE A 381 5.10 14.24 13.02
N LYS A 382 5.19 15.23 13.91
CA LYS A 382 4.33 15.37 15.09
C LYS A 382 3.78 16.77 15.15
N GLY A 383 2.45 16.88 15.21
CA GLY A 383 1.74 18.15 15.24
C GLY A 383 0.47 18.11 16.08
N LYS A 384 -0.38 19.13 15.88
CA LYS A 384 -1.64 19.28 16.63
C LYS A 384 -2.70 18.27 16.20
N ALA A 385 -2.72 17.86 14.92
CA ALA A 385 -3.71 16.95 14.39
C ALA A 385 -3.36 15.50 14.68
N ALA A 386 -2.09 15.10 14.48
CA ALA A 386 -1.61 13.74 14.72
C ALA A 386 -0.08 13.67 14.73
N GLU A 387 0.45 12.46 14.94
CA GLU A 387 1.83 12.09 14.63
C GLU A 387 1.87 10.85 13.75
N GLY A 388 2.83 10.80 12.81
CA GLY A 388 2.99 9.68 11.88
C GLY A 388 4.08 9.93 10.86
N ILE A 389 4.25 8.98 9.96
CA ILE A 389 5.27 9.03 8.91
C ILE A 389 4.63 9.59 7.64
N GLY A 390 5.36 10.45 6.95
CA GLY A 390 5.07 10.95 5.61
C GLY A 390 6.01 10.35 4.57
N GLY A 391 6.51 11.19 3.68
CA GLY A 391 7.47 10.82 2.65
C GLY A 391 7.83 12.02 1.77
N PRO A 392 8.84 11.89 0.92
CA PRO A 392 9.21 12.97 0.00
C PRO A 392 8.15 13.26 -1.06
N HIS A 393 7.30 12.29 -1.38
CA HIS A 393 6.27 12.38 -2.43
C HIS A 393 5.34 13.60 -2.28
N VAL A 394 4.84 13.84 -1.07
CA VAL A 394 3.95 14.97 -0.76
C VAL A 394 4.66 16.11 -0.04
N GLY A 395 5.93 15.92 0.34
CA GLY A 395 6.77 16.92 1.00
C GLY A 395 6.66 16.90 2.53
N LEU A 396 7.26 17.93 3.15
CA LEU A 396 7.38 18.00 4.60
C LEU A 396 6.08 18.37 5.30
N ASN A 397 5.92 17.92 6.54
CA ASN A 397 4.79 18.17 7.44
C ASN A 397 3.46 17.48 7.05
N TYR A 398 3.46 16.61 6.05
CA TYR A 398 2.30 15.81 5.68
C TYR A 398 2.45 14.38 6.17
N ILE A 399 1.44 13.91 6.90
CA ILE A 399 1.33 12.55 7.44
C ILE A 399 0.41 11.74 6.52
N TRP A 400 0.78 10.52 6.20
CA TRP A 400 -0.10 9.60 5.50
C TRP A 400 -0.92 8.77 6.49
N PRO A 401 -2.25 8.73 6.37
CA PRO A 401 -3.09 7.86 7.20
C PRO A 401 -2.61 6.41 7.21
N MET A 402 -2.07 5.91 6.08
CA MET A 402 -1.54 4.55 5.98
C MET A 402 -0.44 4.27 7.00
N SER A 403 0.44 5.22 7.30
CA SER A 403 1.49 5.04 8.31
C SER A 403 0.91 4.87 9.72
N ILE A 404 -0.15 5.61 10.04
CA ILE A 404 -0.87 5.48 11.32
C ILE A 404 -1.59 4.13 11.39
N ILE A 405 -2.19 3.68 10.29
CA ILE A 405 -2.87 2.39 10.20
C ILE A 405 -1.86 1.24 10.39
N ILE A 406 -0.73 1.28 9.69
CA ILE A 406 0.33 0.26 9.82
C ILE A 406 0.93 0.27 11.23
N ARG A 407 1.13 1.47 11.84
CA ARG A 407 1.59 1.58 13.22
C ARG A 407 0.67 0.83 14.19
N ALA A 408 -0.64 0.96 14.01
CA ALA A 408 -1.63 0.23 14.81
C ALA A 408 -1.66 -1.28 14.51
N LEU A 409 -1.59 -1.66 13.21
CA LEU A 409 -1.62 -3.07 12.77
C LEU A 409 -0.39 -3.87 13.22
N THR A 410 0.72 -3.19 13.50
CA THR A 410 2.00 -3.79 13.95
C THR A 410 2.32 -3.47 15.41
N SER A 411 1.31 -3.04 16.18
CA SER A 411 1.43 -2.77 17.62
C SER A 411 0.72 -3.84 18.44
N THR A 412 1.33 -4.24 19.56
CA THR A 412 0.72 -5.06 20.60
C THR A 412 0.19 -4.22 21.77
N ASP A 413 0.46 -2.91 21.77
CA ASP A 413 0.00 -1.98 22.81
C ASP A 413 -1.39 -1.45 22.50
N LYS A 414 -2.37 -1.83 23.30
CA LYS A 414 -3.76 -1.36 23.18
C LYS A 414 -3.91 0.17 23.24
N ALA A 415 -3.08 0.84 24.06
CA ALA A 415 -3.14 2.30 24.18
C ALA A 415 -2.65 2.98 22.89
N GLU A 416 -1.60 2.45 22.28
CA GLU A 416 -1.12 2.91 20.97
C GLU A 416 -2.15 2.67 19.87
N ILE A 417 -2.74 1.46 19.79
CA ILE A 417 -3.79 1.14 18.81
C ILE A 417 -4.96 2.12 18.93
N LYS A 418 -5.44 2.35 20.16
CA LYS A 418 -6.53 3.30 20.42
C LYS A 418 -6.16 4.72 19.99
N THR A 419 -4.95 5.17 20.28
CA THR A 419 -4.45 6.49 19.92
C THR A 419 -4.41 6.65 18.39
N CYS A 420 -3.90 5.66 17.67
CA CYS A 420 -3.88 5.66 16.20
C CYS A 420 -5.31 5.74 15.62
N ILE A 421 -6.25 4.97 16.14
CA ILE A 421 -7.66 5.01 15.69
C ILE A 421 -8.27 6.39 15.99
N SER A 422 -7.94 6.99 17.14
CA SER A 422 -8.41 8.35 17.50
C SER A 422 -7.90 9.40 16.51
N TRP A 423 -6.62 9.35 16.11
CA TRP A 423 -6.09 10.25 15.08
C TRP A 423 -6.78 10.07 13.74
N LEU A 424 -6.93 8.82 13.26
CA LEU A 424 -7.61 8.54 12.00
C LEU A 424 -9.06 9.05 12.00
N ARG A 425 -9.77 8.88 13.13
CA ARG A 425 -11.12 9.39 13.33
C ARG A 425 -11.18 10.92 13.28
N SER A 426 -10.17 11.63 13.79
CA SER A 426 -10.19 13.09 13.89
C SER A 426 -9.60 13.83 12.68
N THR A 427 -8.98 13.10 11.73
CA THR A 427 -8.23 13.72 10.62
C THR A 427 -8.85 13.58 9.24
N HIS A 428 -10.06 13.03 9.14
CA HIS A 428 -10.80 12.90 7.88
C HIS A 428 -11.43 14.21 7.38
N ALA A 429 -11.29 15.32 8.10
CA ALA A 429 -11.75 16.66 7.72
C ALA A 429 -13.22 16.76 7.24
N GLY A 430 -14.11 15.93 7.77
CA GLY A 430 -15.52 15.86 7.37
C GLY A 430 -15.80 15.15 6.04
N THR A 431 -14.77 14.62 5.37
CA THR A 431 -14.93 13.92 4.07
C THR A 431 -15.51 12.53 4.22
N GLY A 432 -15.40 11.90 5.39
CA GLY A 432 -15.85 10.53 5.65
C GLY A 432 -14.97 9.45 5.03
N PHE A 433 -13.78 9.83 4.54
CA PHE A 433 -12.79 8.93 3.90
C PHE A 433 -11.37 9.23 4.38
N MET A 434 -10.49 8.25 4.22
CA MET A 434 -9.06 8.44 4.42
C MET A 434 -8.47 9.17 3.22
N HIS A 435 -7.70 10.23 3.49
CA HIS A 435 -6.92 10.96 2.51
C HIS A 435 -5.65 10.20 2.11
N GLU A 436 -4.98 10.64 1.08
CA GLU A 436 -3.62 10.21 0.80
C GLU A 436 -2.68 10.73 1.89
N SER A 437 -2.70 12.04 2.16
CA SER A 437 -1.97 12.67 3.25
C SER A 437 -2.70 13.89 3.82
N PHE A 438 -2.33 14.31 5.02
CA PHE A 438 -2.84 15.53 5.66
C PHE A 438 -1.73 16.23 6.44
N ASN A 439 -1.86 17.56 6.60
CA ASN A 439 -0.90 18.35 7.35
C ASN A 439 -0.97 18.03 8.86
N LYS A 440 0.20 17.80 9.48
CA LYS A 440 0.34 17.40 10.88
C LYS A 440 -0.34 18.33 11.89
N ASP A 441 -0.51 19.62 11.53
CA ASP A 441 -1.11 20.64 12.42
C ASP A 441 -2.55 21.01 12.02
N ASN A 442 -2.96 20.72 10.77
CA ASN A 442 -4.26 21.09 10.23
C ASN A 442 -4.82 19.98 9.33
N ALA A 443 -5.69 19.15 9.85
CA ALA A 443 -6.30 18.07 9.10
C ALA A 443 -7.14 18.50 7.88
N ALA A 444 -7.57 19.78 7.82
CA ALA A 444 -8.28 20.32 6.65
C ALA A 444 -7.37 20.63 5.45
N ASP A 445 -6.06 20.64 5.66
CA ASP A 445 -5.05 20.77 4.62
C ASP A 445 -4.56 19.37 4.25
N PHE A 446 -5.14 18.79 3.19
CA PHE A 446 -4.90 17.40 2.77
C PHE A 446 -4.71 17.29 1.26
N THR A 447 -4.00 16.25 0.82
CA THR A 447 -3.90 15.81 -0.57
C THR A 447 -4.95 14.74 -0.84
N ARG A 448 -5.48 14.67 -2.04
CA ARG A 448 -6.51 13.73 -2.52
C ARG A 448 -7.62 13.47 -1.49
N LYS A 449 -8.83 13.87 -1.81
CA LYS A 449 -10.02 13.80 -0.92
C LYS A 449 -10.27 12.40 -0.35
N TRP A 450 -9.95 11.37 -1.12
CA TRP A 450 -10.03 9.97 -0.73
C TRP A 450 -8.97 9.16 -1.49
N PHE A 451 -8.44 8.15 -0.82
CA PHE A 451 -7.44 7.25 -1.36
C PHE A 451 -7.89 5.81 -1.10
N ALA A 452 -8.21 5.05 -2.17
CA ALA A 452 -8.92 3.78 -2.05
C ALA A 452 -8.15 2.74 -1.23
N TRP A 453 -6.82 2.69 -1.38
CA TRP A 453 -5.99 1.81 -0.57
C TRP A 453 -6.06 2.15 0.92
N ALA A 454 -5.90 3.42 1.29
CA ALA A 454 -5.99 3.84 2.68
C ALA A 454 -7.38 3.57 3.29
N ASN A 455 -8.45 3.72 2.51
CA ASN A 455 -9.82 3.40 2.95
C ASN A 455 -9.97 1.92 3.32
N THR A 456 -9.57 1.01 2.44
CA THR A 456 -9.71 -0.43 2.72
C THR A 456 -8.75 -0.91 3.81
N LEU A 457 -7.54 -0.34 3.87
CA LEU A 457 -6.58 -0.64 4.94
C LEU A 457 -7.10 -0.17 6.31
N PHE A 458 -7.78 0.98 6.38
CA PHE A 458 -8.49 1.41 7.59
C PHE A 458 -9.59 0.42 7.96
N GLY A 459 -10.34 -0.08 6.98
CA GLY A 459 -11.33 -1.15 7.19
C GLY A 459 -10.69 -2.40 7.79
N GLU A 460 -9.53 -2.82 7.29
CA GLU A 460 -8.77 -3.95 7.86
C GLU A 460 -8.37 -3.71 9.32
N LEU A 461 -7.86 -2.51 9.64
CA LEU A 461 -7.52 -2.13 11.01
C LEU A 461 -8.71 -2.29 11.95
N ILE A 462 -9.88 -1.76 11.59
CA ILE A 462 -11.07 -1.87 12.43
C ILE A 462 -11.52 -3.33 12.59
N ILE A 463 -11.46 -4.13 11.52
CA ILE A 463 -11.80 -5.57 11.59
C ILE A 463 -10.83 -6.31 12.53
N LYS A 464 -9.53 -6.10 12.39
CA LYS A 464 -8.52 -6.73 13.26
C LYS A 464 -8.64 -6.26 14.71
N THR A 465 -8.91 -4.98 14.92
CA THR A 465 -9.18 -4.44 16.27
C THR A 465 -10.42 -5.08 16.87
N HIS A 466 -11.50 -5.25 16.10
CA HIS A 466 -12.71 -5.95 16.56
C HIS A 466 -12.41 -7.40 16.96
N GLN A 467 -11.56 -8.11 16.23
CA GLN A 467 -11.21 -9.50 16.50
C GLN A 467 -10.32 -9.67 17.75
N ASN A 468 -9.31 -8.80 17.88
CA ASN A 468 -8.25 -8.97 18.87
C ASN A 468 -8.44 -8.12 20.13
N HIS A 469 -9.09 -6.96 20.00
CA HIS A 469 -9.23 -5.94 21.04
C HIS A 469 -10.62 -5.25 20.96
N PRO A 470 -11.74 -5.99 21.07
CA PRO A 470 -13.09 -5.43 20.91
C PRO A 470 -13.40 -4.36 21.94
N ASP A 471 -12.77 -4.40 23.11
CA ASP A 471 -12.85 -3.40 24.17
C ASP A 471 -12.46 -1.98 23.71
N ILE A 472 -11.52 -1.86 22.78
CA ILE A 472 -11.15 -0.57 22.20
C ILE A 472 -12.33 0.05 21.46
N LEU A 473 -13.02 -0.71 20.60
CA LEU A 473 -14.14 -0.20 19.80
C LEU A 473 -15.40 0.07 20.66
N ALA A 474 -15.54 -0.63 21.78
CA ALA A 474 -16.62 -0.40 22.75
C ALA A 474 -16.35 0.80 23.68
N SER A 475 -15.19 1.45 23.58
CA SER A 475 -14.85 2.64 24.37
C SER A 475 -15.20 3.95 23.62
N SER A 476 -15.11 5.07 24.31
CA SER A 476 -15.20 6.41 23.69
C SER A 476 -13.83 6.83 23.15
N PHE A 477 -13.82 7.61 22.04
CA PHE A 477 -12.63 8.18 21.38
C PHE A 477 -12.59 9.68 21.55
#